data_b107776233389ae9cb66ea51e8390fa0
#
_entry.id   b107776233389ae9cb66ea51e8390fa0
#
_cell.length_a   1.000
_cell.length_b   1.000
_cell.length_c   1.000
_cell.angle_alpha   90.00
_cell.angle_beta   90.00
_cell.angle_gamma   90.00
#
_symmetry.space_group_name_H-M   'P 1'
#
loop_
_entity.id
_entity.type
_entity.pdbx_description
1 polymer ?
#
loop_
_entity_poly.entity_id
_entity_poly.type
_entity_poly.pdbx_seq_one_letter_code
_entity_poly.pdbx_strand_id
1 'polypeptide(L)'
;PWTVGMTKFYKGWDALMRKLPDGWVYCHADGSQFDSSLTPLLINAVVDIRKFFMEEWWVGEEMLDNLYAEIIYTPILTPDGTIFKK
;
A
#
# COMPACT_ATOMS: atom_id res chain seq x y z
N PRO A 1 -14.93 7.23 3.55
CA PRO A 1 -13.79 7.53 4.42
C PRO A 1 -12.62 6.57 4.23
N TRP A 2 -11.45 7.06 4.48
CA TRP A 2 -10.23 6.25 4.47
C TRP A 2 -10.11 5.49 5.79
N THR A 3 -10.06 4.17 5.73
CA THR A 3 -10.13 3.31 6.94
C THR A 3 -8.80 2.68 7.34
N VAL A 4 -7.72 2.95 6.62
CA VAL A 4 -6.39 2.46 7.00
C VAL A 4 -6.02 3.01 8.38
N GLY A 5 -5.65 2.11 9.29
CA GLY A 5 -5.36 2.47 10.69
C GLY A 5 -6.55 2.46 11.63
N MET A 6 -7.76 2.23 11.12
CA MET A 6 -8.95 2.13 11.94
C MET A 6 -9.00 0.77 12.66
N THR A 7 -9.38 0.77 13.93
CA THR A 7 -9.75 -0.45 14.62
C THR A 7 -11.27 -0.69 14.53
N LYS A 8 -11.67 -1.93 14.33
CA LYS A 8 -13.09 -2.31 14.34
C LYS A 8 -13.67 -2.39 15.76
N PHE A 9 -12.80 -2.48 16.77
CA PHE A 9 -13.19 -2.55 18.17
C PHE A 9 -13.50 -1.15 18.73
N TYR A 10 -13.99 -1.10 19.97
CA TYR A 10 -14.29 0.15 20.69
C TYR A 10 -15.22 1.07 19.90
N LYS A 11 -16.26 0.47 19.29
CA LYS A 11 -17.25 1.16 18.45
C LYS A 11 -16.68 1.78 17.17
N GLY A 12 -15.49 1.40 16.75
CA GLY A 12 -14.92 1.86 15.48
C GLY A 12 -15.76 1.49 14.27
N TRP A 13 -16.30 0.28 14.26
CA TRP A 13 -17.19 -0.16 13.19
C TRP A 13 -18.51 0.61 13.18
N ASP A 14 -19.10 0.84 14.35
CA ASP A 14 -20.33 1.62 14.49
C ASP A 14 -20.14 3.07 14.01
N ALA A 15 -19.02 3.68 14.38
CA ALA A 15 -18.67 5.02 13.92
C ALA A 15 -18.52 5.09 12.38
N LEU A 16 -17.95 4.05 11.77
CA LEU A 16 -17.86 3.97 10.32
C LEU A 16 -19.25 3.87 9.67
N MET A 17 -20.12 3.02 10.20
CA MET A 17 -21.47 2.84 9.67
C MET A 17 -22.30 4.13 9.74
N ARG A 18 -22.11 4.93 10.79
CA ARG A 18 -22.80 6.21 10.93
C ARG A 18 -22.36 7.26 9.91
N LYS A 19 -21.19 7.11 9.31
CA LYS A 19 -20.70 8.00 8.26
C LYS A 19 -21.29 7.69 6.88
N LEU A 20 -21.92 6.53 6.72
CA LEU A 20 -22.51 6.12 5.46
C LEU A 20 -23.97 6.59 5.41
N PRO A 21 -24.38 7.35 4.38
CA PRO A 21 -25.73 7.88 4.29
C PRO A 21 -26.78 6.78 4.15
N ASP A 22 -27.91 6.93 4.81
CA ASP A 22 -29.06 6.04 4.63
C ASP A 22 -29.73 6.27 3.26
N GLY A 23 -30.32 5.23 2.71
CA GLY A 23 -31.08 5.32 1.47
C GLY A 23 -30.26 5.33 0.19
N TRP A 24 -28.93 5.25 0.30
CA TRP A 24 -28.04 5.16 -0.86
C TRP A 24 -27.83 3.71 -1.29
N VAL A 25 -27.58 3.53 -2.56
CA VAL A 25 -27.17 2.22 -3.09
C VAL A 25 -25.67 2.09 -2.89
N TYR A 26 -25.26 1.00 -2.27
CA TYR A 26 -23.83 0.74 -1.97
C TYR A 26 -23.26 -0.28 -2.92
N CYS A 27 -22.07 0.01 -3.42
CA CYS A 27 -21.30 -0.88 -4.26
C CYS A 27 -19.96 -1.16 -3.58
N HIS A 28 -19.42 -2.33 -3.82
CA HIS A 28 -18.08 -2.69 -3.36
C HIS A 28 -17.30 -3.34 -4.50
N ALA A 29 -16.00 -3.19 -4.46
CA ALA A 29 -15.11 -3.79 -5.44
C ALA A 29 -13.78 -4.12 -4.77
N ASP A 30 -13.12 -5.13 -5.28
CA ASP A 30 -11.81 -5.55 -4.81
C ASP A 30 -10.90 -5.84 -6.00
N GLY A 31 -9.64 -5.48 -5.88
CA GLY A 31 -8.66 -5.73 -6.91
C GLY A 31 -8.16 -7.17 -6.88
N SER A 32 -8.40 -7.94 -7.93
CA SER A 32 -7.88 -9.29 -8.03
C SER A 32 -6.37 -9.28 -8.09
N GLN A 33 -5.72 -9.97 -7.14
CA GLN A 33 -4.26 -10.06 -7.06
C GLN A 33 -3.57 -8.69 -7.13
N PHE A 34 -4.13 -7.71 -6.44
CA PHE A 34 -3.66 -6.33 -6.51
C PHE A 34 -2.18 -6.21 -6.20
N ASP A 35 -1.71 -6.82 -5.10
CA ASP A 35 -0.32 -6.71 -4.69
C ASP A 35 0.65 -7.28 -5.72
N SER A 36 0.31 -8.41 -6.33
CA SER A 36 1.14 -9.01 -7.38
C SER A 36 1.10 -8.22 -8.69
N SER A 37 0.05 -7.44 -8.91
CA SER A 37 -0.10 -6.61 -10.10
C SER A 37 0.76 -5.35 -10.05
N LEU A 38 1.29 -4.98 -8.89
CA LEU A 38 2.19 -3.85 -8.72
C LEU A 38 3.58 -4.21 -9.23
N THR A 39 3.77 -4.03 -10.53
CA THR A 39 5.02 -4.34 -11.22
C THR A 39 6.14 -3.36 -10.84
N PRO A 40 7.42 -3.74 -11.03
CA PRO A 40 8.53 -2.79 -10.85
C PRO A 40 8.37 -1.50 -11.63
N LEU A 41 7.77 -1.54 -12.82
CA LEU A 41 7.50 -0.36 -13.63
C LEU A 41 6.58 0.62 -12.90
N LEU A 42 5.49 0.14 -12.31
CA LEU A 42 4.55 0.98 -11.59
C LEU A 42 5.18 1.54 -10.31
N ILE A 43 5.92 0.72 -9.59
CA ILE A 43 6.60 1.15 -8.36
C ILE A 43 7.67 2.20 -8.68
N ASN A 44 8.41 2.03 -9.76
CA ASN A 44 9.39 3.03 -10.21
C ASN A 44 8.72 4.37 -10.56
N ALA A 45 7.53 4.34 -11.14
CA ALA A 45 6.76 5.56 -11.39
C ALA A 45 6.40 6.29 -10.08
N VAL A 46 6.02 5.55 -9.05
CA VAL A 46 5.77 6.11 -7.71
C VAL A 46 7.04 6.72 -7.12
N VAL A 47 8.17 6.04 -7.26
CA VAL A 47 9.47 6.54 -6.79
C VAL A 47 9.83 7.85 -7.48
N ASP A 48 9.63 7.96 -8.78
CA ASP A 48 9.91 9.18 -9.54
C ASP A 48 9.04 10.35 -9.04
N ILE A 49 7.78 10.10 -8.75
CA ILE A 49 6.89 11.12 -8.18
C ILE A 49 7.39 11.57 -6.80
N ARG A 50 7.80 10.63 -5.95
CA ARG A 50 8.31 10.95 -4.62
C ARG A 50 9.62 11.72 -4.67
N LYS A 51 10.51 11.37 -5.61
CA LYS A 51 11.76 12.12 -5.82
C LYS A 51 11.51 13.57 -6.16
N PHE A 52 10.47 13.85 -6.92
CA PHE A 52 10.09 15.21 -7.29
C PHE A 52 9.85 16.10 -6.07
N PHE A 53 9.33 15.54 -4.99
CA PHE A 53 9.00 16.27 -3.77
C PHE A 53 10.11 16.29 -2.72
N MET A 54 11.32 15.78 -3.04
CA MET A 54 12.42 15.74 -2.09
C MET A 54 13.17 17.07 -2.06
N GLU A 55 13.45 17.55 -0.85
CA GLU A 55 14.24 18.77 -0.66
C GLU A 55 15.74 18.52 -0.86
N GLU A 56 16.24 17.39 -0.35
CA GLU A 56 17.66 17.01 -0.45
C GLU A 56 17.83 15.87 -1.46
N TRP A 57 17.57 16.16 -2.72
CA TRP A 57 17.50 15.18 -3.78
C TRP A 57 18.78 14.35 -3.95
N TRP A 58 19.95 14.92 -3.71
CA TRP A 58 21.24 14.24 -3.91
C TRP A 58 21.50 13.08 -2.93
N VAL A 59 20.90 13.11 -1.72
CA VAL A 59 20.97 12.04 -0.73
C VAL A 59 19.71 11.20 -0.79
N GLY A 60 18.56 11.86 -0.88
CA GLY A 60 17.26 11.22 -0.81
C GLY A 60 16.95 10.32 -1.98
N GLU A 61 17.42 10.64 -3.19
CA GLU A 61 17.22 9.77 -4.34
C GLU A 61 17.85 8.39 -4.15
N GLU A 62 19.09 8.34 -3.68
CA GLU A 62 19.77 7.07 -3.39
C GLU A 62 19.05 6.28 -2.29
N MET A 63 18.64 6.96 -1.23
CA MET A 63 17.88 6.33 -0.14
C MET A 63 16.56 5.74 -0.62
N LEU A 64 15.82 6.47 -1.45
CA LEU A 64 14.57 5.98 -2.03
C LEU A 64 14.80 4.79 -2.95
N ASP A 65 15.80 4.84 -3.81
CA ASP A 65 16.12 3.74 -4.72
C ASP A 65 16.45 2.48 -3.94
N ASN A 66 17.24 2.57 -2.90
CA ASN A 66 17.60 1.44 -2.05
C ASN A 66 16.40 0.88 -1.30
N LEU A 67 15.57 1.76 -0.73
CA LEU A 67 14.37 1.35 0.01
C LEU A 67 13.39 0.61 -0.91
N TYR A 68 13.10 1.17 -2.08
CA TYR A 68 12.16 0.55 -3.00
C TYR A 68 12.71 -0.70 -3.68
N ALA A 69 14.02 -0.78 -3.90
CA ALA A 69 14.64 -2.02 -4.36
C ALA A 69 14.41 -3.16 -3.35
N GLU A 70 14.54 -2.90 -2.07
CA GLU A 70 14.23 -3.89 -1.04
C GLU A 70 12.75 -4.29 -1.03
N ILE A 71 11.84 -3.36 -1.30
CA ILE A 71 10.42 -3.66 -1.40
C ILE A 71 10.12 -4.51 -2.65
N ILE A 72 10.69 -4.16 -3.80
CA ILE A 72 10.45 -4.86 -5.07
C ILE A 72 10.97 -6.29 -5.02
N TYR A 73 12.15 -6.49 -4.46
CA TYR A 73 12.84 -7.79 -4.44
C TYR A 73 12.77 -8.49 -3.08
N THR A 74 11.80 -8.12 -2.26
CA THR A 74 11.68 -8.68 -0.92
C THR A 74 11.43 -10.19 -0.97
N PRO A 75 12.16 -10.98 -0.16
CA PRO A 75 11.83 -12.39 -0.01
C PRO A 75 10.52 -12.57 0.73
N ILE A 76 9.78 -13.62 0.37
CA ILE A 76 8.50 -13.95 1.00
C ILE A 76 8.67 -15.25 1.76
N LEU A 77 8.47 -15.21 3.07
CA LEU A 77 8.52 -16.37 3.94
C LEU A 77 7.10 -16.90 4.12
N THR A 78 6.91 -18.17 3.79
CA THR A 78 5.63 -18.85 3.98
C THR A 78 5.60 -19.59 5.33
N PRO A 79 4.40 -19.94 5.84
CA PRO A 79 4.28 -20.60 7.15
C PRO A 79 5.01 -21.95 7.27
N ASP A 80 5.28 -22.62 6.14
CA ASP A 80 6.02 -23.89 6.11
C ASP A 80 7.55 -23.69 6.15
N GLY A 81 8.02 -22.45 6.24
CA GLY A 81 9.45 -22.13 6.25
C GLY A 81 10.07 -21.95 4.88
N THR A 82 9.31 -22.07 3.80
CA THR A 82 9.81 -21.87 2.44
C THR A 82 9.98 -20.38 2.16
N ILE A 83 11.09 -20.01 1.52
CA ILE A 83 11.37 -18.62 1.11
C ILE A 83 11.26 -18.54 -0.41
N PHE A 84 10.35 -17.69 -0.87
CA PHE A 84 10.18 -17.38 -2.29
C PHE A 84 10.79 -16.03 -2.62
N LYS A 85 11.38 -15.92 -3.77
CA LYS A 85 11.81 -14.64 -4.33
C LYS A 85 10.70 -14.05 -5.18
N LYS A 86 10.45 -12.80 -4.96
CA LYS A 86 9.42 -12.07 -5.70
C LYS A 86 9.86 -11.78 -7.15
#